data_ee4f3909ccdb445ae6e6dd28f69006dc
#
_entry.id   ee4f3909ccdb445ae6e6dd28f69006dc
#
_cell.length_a   1.000
_cell.length_b   1.000
_cell.length_c   1.000
_cell.angle_alpha   90.00
_cell.angle_beta   90.00
_cell.angle_gamma   90.00
#
_symmetry.space_group_name_H-M   'P 1'
#
loop_
_entity.id
_entity.type
_entity.pdbx_description
1 polymer ?
#
loop_
_entity_poly.entity_id
_entity_poly.type
_entity_poly.pdbx_seq_one_letter_code
_entity_poly.pdbx_strand_id
1 'polypeptide(L)'
;MPNNGSHVAAPSLAIAFHSGFGHTATLADAVAAGATEAGADVRVIAVERMAEEDWDILDAADGIVFGTATYMGNLAAGFQTFAEQTGRRCLNGKWRDKVAAGFTNSGAKSGDKLATLVSLTVFAAQHHMHWVNLGLVAGWNSSTGSEDDLNRLGFWLGAGAQTDVDAGPENVHPSDVQTCRHLGHRVALVTRQLNVGRSATAAASNPPASSAAIR
;
A
#
# COMPACT_ATOMS: atom_id res chain seq x y z
N MET A 1 19.02 7.37 34.73
CA MET A 1 19.34 6.65 33.48
C MET A 1 18.64 7.40 32.35
N PRO A 2 19.33 8.10 31.45
CA PRO A 2 18.65 8.67 30.27
C PRO A 2 18.23 7.52 29.36
N ASN A 3 16.94 7.51 29.08
CA ASN A 3 16.32 6.59 28.13
C ASN A 3 16.83 6.92 26.72
N ASN A 4 17.81 6.17 26.24
CA ASN A 4 18.33 6.27 24.88
C ASN A 4 17.31 5.60 23.95
N GLY A 5 16.15 6.23 23.81
CA GLY A 5 15.17 5.85 22.80
C GLY A 5 15.82 6.01 21.44
N SER A 6 16.28 4.90 20.85
CA SER A 6 16.70 4.87 19.45
C SER A 6 15.56 5.46 18.62
N HIS A 7 15.76 6.65 18.08
CA HIS A 7 14.82 7.29 17.16
C HIS A 7 14.76 6.40 15.92
N VAL A 8 13.75 5.55 15.87
CA VAL A 8 13.46 4.77 14.64
C VAL A 8 12.98 5.77 13.60
N ALA A 9 13.68 5.84 12.47
CA ALA A 9 13.31 6.71 11.37
C ALA A 9 11.85 6.46 10.93
N ALA A 10 11.17 7.51 10.50
CA ALA A 10 9.85 7.38 9.90
C ALA A 10 9.92 6.42 8.70
N PRO A 11 8.97 5.47 8.56
CA PRO A 11 8.94 4.61 7.39
C PRO A 11 8.62 5.44 6.14
N SER A 12 9.30 5.15 5.01
CA SER A 12 9.03 5.77 3.72
C SER A 12 8.07 4.90 2.91
N LEU A 13 6.99 5.49 2.40
CA LEU A 13 5.99 4.81 1.59
C LEU A 13 5.78 5.51 0.24
N ALA A 14 5.73 4.73 -0.82
CA ALA A 14 5.27 5.19 -2.12
C ALA A 14 3.87 4.63 -2.40
N ILE A 15 3.00 5.43 -3.02
CA ILE A 15 1.68 5.01 -3.49
C ILE A 15 1.69 5.11 -5.01
N ALA A 16 1.86 3.97 -5.67
CA ALA A 16 1.89 3.88 -7.13
C ALA A 16 0.49 3.53 -7.64
N PHE A 17 -0.16 4.44 -8.36
CA PHE A 17 -1.54 4.24 -8.79
C PHE A 17 -1.80 4.67 -10.22
N HIS A 18 -2.79 4.03 -10.86
CA HIS A 18 -3.39 4.46 -12.13
C HIS A 18 -4.83 4.90 -11.93
N SER A 19 -5.22 6.04 -12.51
CA SER A 19 -6.57 6.58 -12.42
C SER A 19 -7.02 7.20 -13.75
N GLY A 20 -7.96 6.53 -14.45
CA GLY A 20 -8.51 7.04 -15.69
C GLY A 20 -9.50 8.19 -15.53
N PHE A 21 -10.31 8.17 -14.46
CA PHE A 21 -11.42 9.11 -14.22
C PHE A 21 -11.34 9.84 -12.86
N GLY A 22 -10.22 9.75 -12.15
CA GLY A 22 -10.01 10.44 -10.88
C GLY A 22 -10.40 9.66 -9.63
N HIS A 23 -11.31 8.67 -9.68
CA HIS A 23 -11.79 7.93 -8.50
C HIS A 23 -10.65 7.24 -7.74
N THR A 24 -9.76 6.54 -8.46
CA THR A 24 -8.60 5.88 -7.84
C THR A 24 -7.60 6.88 -7.28
N ALA A 25 -7.51 8.10 -7.85
CA ALA A 25 -6.67 9.17 -7.31
C ALA A 25 -7.19 9.63 -5.93
N THR A 26 -8.51 9.87 -5.79
CA THR A 26 -9.14 10.19 -4.49
C THR A 26 -8.81 9.12 -3.43
N LEU A 27 -8.83 7.85 -3.80
CA LEU A 27 -8.48 6.75 -2.90
C LEU A 27 -6.98 6.72 -2.58
N ALA A 28 -6.11 7.06 -3.55
CA ALA A 28 -4.66 7.17 -3.32
C ALA A 28 -4.34 8.28 -2.30
N ASP A 29 -5.02 9.42 -2.41
CA ASP A 29 -4.90 10.52 -1.45
C ASP A 29 -5.37 10.09 -0.04
N ALA A 30 -6.43 9.30 0.06
CA ALA A 30 -6.90 8.75 1.32
C ALA A 30 -5.89 7.79 1.96
N VAL A 31 -5.28 6.90 1.16
CA VAL A 31 -4.19 6.02 1.62
C VAL A 31 -3.00 6.85 2.11
N ALA A 32 -2.62 7.91 1.36
CA ALA A 32 -1.55 8.82 1.73
C ALA A 32 -1.82 9.51 3.07
N ALA A 33 -3.04 10.04 3.24
CA ALA A 33 -3.45 10.69 4.48
C ALA A 33 -3.33 9.75 5.68
N GLY A 34 -3.85 8.53 5.58
CA GLY A 34 -3.76 7.54 6.66
C GLY A 34 -2.33 7.11 6.99
N ALA A 35 -1.47 6.96 5.98
CA ALA A 35 -0.06 6.64 6.17
C ALA A 35 0.71 7.79 6.85
N THR A 36 0.43 9.04 6.43
CA THR A 36 1.04 10.25 7.03
C THR A 36 0.62 10.42 8.49
N GLU A 37 -0.64 10.16 8.82
CA GLU A 37 -1.14 10.19 10.20
C GLU A 37 -0.45 9.16 11.10
N ALA A 38 -0.08 8.00 10.53
CA ALA A 38 0.73 7.01 11.22
C ALA A 38 2.22 7.38 11.27
N GLY A 39 2.62 8.56 10.76
CA GLY A 39 3.98 9.10 10.81
C GLY A 39 4.91 8.53 9.74
N ALA A 40 4.40 8.15 8.58
CA ALA A 40 5.21 7.80 7.41
C ALA A 40 5.56 9.05 6.57
N ASP A 41 6.73 9.03 5.91
CA ASP A 41 7.02 9.91 4.77
C ASP A 41 6.40 9.30 3.52
N VAL A 42 5.51 10.04 2.84
CA VAL A 42 4.68 9.48 1.77
C VAL A 42 4.93 10.20 0.45
N ARG A 43 5.06 9.44 -0.63
CA ARG A 43 5.08 9.93 -2.01
C ARG A 43 3.95 9.28 -2.80
N VAL A 44 3.16 10.11 -3.50
CA VAL A 44 2.03 9.67 -4.35
C VAL A 44 2.44 9.81 -5.81
N ILE A 45 2.38 8.71 -6.57
CA ILE A 45 2.92 8.60 -7.93
C ILE A 45 1.83 8.08 -8.86
N ALA A 46 1.40 8.92 -9.81
CA ALA A 46 0.50 8.51 -10.89
C ALA A 46 1.33 7.81 -11.99
N VAL A 47 1.16 6.49 -12.12
CA VAL A 47 2.04 5.66 -12.97
C VAL A 47 1.96 5.99 -14.46
N GLU A 48 0.89 6.62 -14.92
CA GLU A 48 0.75 7.10 -16.31
C GLU A 48 1.55 8.36 -16.62
N ARG A 49 2.14 9.00 -15.63
CA ARG A 49 2.87 10.28 -15.75
C ARG A 49 4.20 10.26 -15.02
N MET A 50 4.80 9.08 -14.86
CA MET A 50 6.07 8.92 -14.14
C MET A 50 7.21 9.65 -14.84
N ALA A 51 8.00 10.37 -14.03
CA ALA A 51 9.31 10.87 -14.39
C ALA A 51 10.40 9.85 -13.99
N GLU A 52 11.64 10.06 -14.43
CA GLU A 52 12.73 9.12 -14.12
C GLU A 52 13.02 9.06 -12.60
N GLU A 53 12.91 10.18 -11.91
CA GLU A 53 13.08 10.28 -10.45
C GLU A 53 12.03 9.49 -9.66
N ASP A 54 10.83 9.24 -10.20
CA ASP A 54 9.80 8.45 -9.52
C ASP A 54 10.23 6.98 -9.34
N TRP A 55 11.05 6.48 -10.27
CA TRP A 55 11.62 5.14 -10.14
C TRP A 55 12.59 5.04 -8.96
N ASP A 56 13.40 6.07 -8.75
CA ASP A 56 14.32 6.13 -7.60
C ASP A 56 13.54 6.21 -6.28
N ILE A 57 12.42 6.95 -6.25
CA ILE A 57 11.53 7.02 -5.09
C ILE A 57 10.95 5.62 -4.78
N LEU A 58 10.44 4.89 -5.80
CA LEU A 58 9.94 3.52 -5.63
C LEU A 58 11.04 2.57 -5.15
N ASP A 59 12.24 2.69 -5.72
CA ASP A 59 13.39 1.85 -5.37
C ASP A 59 13.92 2.14 -3.94
N ALA A 60 13.77 3.37 -3.43
CA ALA A 60 14.20 3.78 -2.09
C ALA A 60 13.14 3.54 -0.99
N ALA A 61 11.84 3.50 -1.32
CA ALA A 61 10.77 3.36 -0.34
C ALA A 61 10.87 2.05 0.45
N ASP A 62 10.47 2.08 1.72
CA ASP A 62 10.36 0.88 2.59
C ASP A 62 9.14 0.01 2.22
N GLY A 63 8.11 0.64 1.66
CA GLY A 63 6.90 -0.03 1.21
C GLY A 63 6.24 0.68 0.03
N ILE A 64 5.48 -0.07 -0.77
CA ILE A 64 4.75 0.44 -1.93
C ILE A 64 3.29 -0.03 -1.86
N VAL A 65 2.35 0.92 -1.90
CA VAL A 65 0.92 0.62 -2.01
C VAL A 65 0.50 0.80 -3.46
N PHE A 66 -0.09 -0.25 -4.03
CA PHE A 66 -0.51 -0.27 -5.43
C PHE A 66 -2.00 0.03 -5.57
N GLY A 67 -2.36 0.98 -6.45
CA GLY A 67 -3.74 1.37 -6.71
C GLY A 67 -4.11 1.31 -8.18
N THR A 68 -5.25 0.71 -8.51
CA THR A 68 -5.74 0.69 -9.89
C THR A 68 -7.25 0.54 -9.95
N ALA A 69 -7.89 1.07 -11.00
CA ALA A 69 -9.27 0.72 -11.27
C ALA A 69 -9.37 -0.74 -11.73
N THR A 70 -10.51 -1.39 -11.44
CA THR A 70 -10.85 -2.68 -12.04
C THR A 70 -11.62 -2.44 -13.34
N TYR A 71 -11.00 -2.76 -14.47
CA TYR A 71 -11.63 -2.74 -15.79
C TYR A 71 -11.67 -4.15 -16.37
N MET A 72 -12.84 -4.56 -16.88
CA MET A 72 -13.05 -5.90 -17.46
C MET A 72 -12.55 -7.03 -16.57
N GLY A 73 -12.73 -6.87 -15.24
CA GLY A 73 -12.36 -7.88 -14.25
C GLY A 73 -10.88 -7.97 -13.89
N ASN A 74 -10.05 -6.99 -14.27
CA ASN A 74 -8.61 -7.01 -14.01
C ASN A 74 -8.02 -5.60 -13.80
N LEU A 75 -6.68 -5.53 -13.64
CA LEU A 75 -5.92 -4.29 -13.60
C LEU A 75 -6.21 -3.43 -14.82
N ALA A 76 -6.29 -2.11 -14.64
CA ALA A 76 -6.34 -1.17 -15.76
C ALA A 76 -5.09 -1.29 -16.64
N ALA A 77 -5.24 -1.13 -17.96
CA ALA A 77 -4.13 -1.26 -18.91
C ALA A 77 -2.94 -0.35 -18.58
N GLY A 78 -3.18 0.88 -18.09
CA GLY A 78 -2.11 1.79 -17.68
C GLY A 78 -1.29 1.25 -16.49
N PHE A 79 -1.95 0.61 -15.53
CA PHE A 79 -1.24 -0.06 -14.43
C PHE A 79 -0.48 -1.30 -14.93
N GLN A 80 -1.07 -2.06 -15.85
CA GLN A 80 -0.39 -3.23 -16.44
C GLN A 80 0.87 -2.81 -17.20
N THR A 81 0.83 -1.71 -17.94
CA THR A 81 2.01 -1.14 -18.61
C THR A 81 3.12 -0.80 -17.61
N PHE A 82 2.77 -0.14 -16.50
CA PHE A 82 3.71 0.11 -15.39
C PHE A 82 4.29 -1.20 -14.84
N ALA A 83 3.44 -2.20 -14.58
CA ALA A 83 3.88 -3.48 -14.05
C ALA A 83 4.91 -4.17 -14.98
N GLU A 84 4.70 -4.15 -16.30
CA GLU A 84 5.64 -4.70 -17.28
C GLU A 84 6.99 -3.97 -17.28
N GLN A 85 7.00 -2.65 -17.08
CA GLN A 85 8.22 -1.85 -17.01
C GLN A 85 9.09 -2.19 -15.78
N THR A 86 8.51 -2.78 -14.73
CA THR A 86 9.24 -3.18 -13.53
C THR A 86 10.07 -4.46 -13.69
N GLY A 87 9.98 -5.17 -14.81
CA GLY A 87 10.58 -6.49 -15.01
C GLY A 87 12.06 -6.56 -14.66
N ARG A 88 12.89 -5.57 -15.03
CA ARG A 88 14.31 -5.51 -14.64
C ARG A 88 14.49 -5.31 -13.14
N ARG A 89 13.61 -4.54 -12.48
CA ARG A 89 13.63 -4.34 -11.02
C ARG A 89 13.32 -5.64 -10.28
N CYS A 90 12.37 -6.40 -10.78
CA CYS A 90 12.05 -7.74 -10.28
C CYS A 90 13.27 -8.67 -10.37
N LEU A 91 13.89 -8.81 -11.55
CA LEU A 91 15.08 -9.66 -11.75
C LEU A 91 16.26 -9.25 -10.85
N ASN A 92 16.43 -7.96 -10.60
CA ASN A 92 17.49 -7.43 -9.75
C ASN A 92 17.12 -7.41 -8.25
N GLY A 93 15.93 -7.85 -7.86
CA GLY A 93 15.46 -7.87 -6.48
C GLY A 93 15.35 -6.49 -5.82
N LYS A 94 15.13 -5.42 -6.60
CA LYS A 94 15.11 -4.03 -6.10
C LYS A 94 14.05 -3.78 -5.02
N TRP A 95 12.92 -4.49 -5.11
CA TRP A 95 11.82 -4.35 -4.16
C TRP A 95 11.72 -5.53 -3.18
N ARG A 96 12.72 -6.42 -3.19
CA ARG A 96 12.77 -7.55 -2.26
C ARG A 96 12.61 -7.09 -0.82
N ASP A 97 11.75 -7.80 -0.10
CA ASP A 97 11.45 -7.59 1.33
C ASP A 97 10.79 -6.25 1.67
N LYS A 98 10.43 -5.40 0.69
CA LYS A 98 9.59 -4.24 0.96
C LYS A 98 8.17 -4.67 1.33
N VAL A 99 7.45 -3.79 2.03
CA VAL A 99 6.03 -3.97 2.30
C VAL A 99 5.21 -3.62 1.06
N ALA A 100 4.17 -4.39 0.77
CA ALA A 100 3.19 -4.11 -0.28
C ALA A 100 1.76 -4.19 0.26
N ALA A 101 0.86 -3.42 -0.33
CA ALA A 101 -0.59 -3.50 -0.15
C ALA A 101 -1.28 -3.03 -1.43
N GLY A 102 -2.62 -3.16 -1.50
CA GLY A 102 -3.33 -2.71 -2.69
C GLY A 102 -4.75 -2.22 -2.43
N PHE A 103 -5.22 -1.38 -3.36
CA PHE A 103 -6.60 -0.91 -3.39
C PHE A 103 -7.11 -0.80 -4.84
N THR A 104 -8.43 -0.89 -4.99
CA THR A 104 -9.07 -0.80 -6.31
C THR A 104 -10.46 -0.19 -6.24
N ASN A 105 -10.95 0.34 -7.36
CA ASN A 105 -12.29 0.87 -7.54
C ASN A 105 -12.96 0.29 -8.80
N SER A 106 -14.27 0.14 -8.78
CA SER A 106 -15.09 -0.12 -9.97
C SER A 106 -16.52 0.34 -9.78
N GLY A 107 -17.30 0.45 -10.87
CA GLY A 107 -18.70 0.91 -10.84
C GLY A 107 -19.65 -0.08 -10.16
N ALA A 108 -19.49 -1.37 -10.34
CA ALA A 108 -20.33 -2.37 -9.69
C ALA A 108 -19.86 -2.68 -8.27
N LYS A 109 -20.79 -2.99 -7.34
CA LYS A 109 -20.44 -3.27 -5.93
C LYS A 109 -19.45 -4.42 -5.77
N SER A 110 -19.65 -5.56 -6.41
CA SER A 110 -18.66 -6.64 -6.51
C SER A 110 -17.61 -6.29 -7.57
N GLY A 111 -18.04 -6.14 -8.82
CA GLY A 111 -17.27 -5.65 -9.98
C GLY A 111 -15.95 -6.37 -10.22
N ASP A 112 -15.83 -7.63 -9.78
CA ASP A 112 -14.63 -8.46 -9.89
C ASP A 112 -13.35 -7.83 -9.30
N LYS A 113 -13.53 -6.91 -8.34
CA LYS A 113 -12.43 -6.25 -7.63
C LYS A 113 -11.47 -7.22 -6.96
N LEU A 114 -11.99 -8.40 -6.54
CA LEU A 114 -11.16 -9.43 -5.94
C LEU A 114 -10.09 -9.93 -6.94
N ALA A 115 -10.43 -10.09 -8.22
CA ALA A 115 -9.47 -10.50 -9.24
C ALA A 115 -8.33 -9.48 -9.38
N THR A 116 -8.66 -8.19 -9.35
CA THR A 116 -7.65 -7.11 -9.35
C THR A 116 -6.75 -7.16 -8.12
N LEU A 117 -7.32 -7.33 -6.91
CA LEU A 117 -6.53 -7.43 -5.68
C LEU A 117 -5.63 -8.68 -5.67
N VAL A 118 -6.11 -9.81 -6.20
CA VAL A 118 -5.30 -11.02 -6.39
C VAL A 118 -4.15 -10.74 -7.36
N SER A 119 -4.40 -10.09 -8.49
CA SER A 119 -3.37 -9.72 -9.46
C SER A 119 -2.29 -8.82 -8.84
N LEU A 120 -2.68 -7.82 -8.02
CA LEU A 120 -1.75 -6.98 -7.28
C LEU A 120 -0.92 -7.79 -6.26
N THR A 121 -1.55 -8.76 -5.58
CA THR A 121 -0.86 -9.64 -4.62
C THR A 121 0.18 -10.51 -5.33
N VAL A 122 -0.16 -11.06 -6.49
CA VAL A 122 0.77 -11.85 -7.32
C VAL A 122 1.91 -10.97 -7.83
N PHE A 123 1.61 -9.76 -8.29
CA PHE A 123 2.63 -8.79 -8.72
C PHE A 123 3.62 -8.47 -7.59
N ALA A 124 3.13 -8.19 -6.38
CA ALA A 124 3.99 -7.98 -5.21
C ALA A 124 4.83 -9.23 -4.86
N ALA A 125 4.25 -10.43 -4.97
CA ALA A 125 4.97 -11.68 -4.71
C ALA A 125 6.09 -11.92 -5.73
N GLN A 126 5.90 -11.59 -7.02
CA GLN A 126 6.97 -11.66 -8.03
C GLN A 126 8.13 -10.70 -7.70
N HIS A 127 7.84 -9.57 -7.08
CA HIS A 127 8.84 -8.63 -6.57
C HIS A 127 9.43 -9.04 -5.21
N HIS A 128 9.06 -10.21 -4.65
CA HIS A 128 9.49 -10.71 -3.34
C HIS A 128 9.09 -9.81 -2.16
N MET A 129 7.95 -9.11 -2.28
CA MET A 129 7.46 -8.18 -1.27
C MET A 129 6.56 -8.88 -0.24
N HIS A 130 6.41 -8.28 0.95
CA HIS A 130 5.51 -8.74 2.00
C HIS A 130 4.15 -8.08 1.86
N TRP A 131 3.11 -8.87 1.55
CA TRP A 131 1.76 -8.33 1.39
C TRP A 131 1.07 -8.06 2.72
N VAL A 132 0.57 -6.84 2.90
CA VAL A 132 -0.26 -6.43 4.03
C VAL A 132 -1.72 -6.38 3.58
N ASN A 133 -2.55 -7.20 4.18
CA ASN A 133 -3.99 -7.23 3.95
C ASN A 133 -4.71 -6.06 4.66
N LEU A 134 -6.01 -5.86 4.37
CA LEU A 134 -6.80 -4.76 4.91
C LEU A 134 -6.91 -4.78 6.45
N GLY A 135 -6.99 -5.96 7.07
CA GLY A 135 -7.07 -6.11 8.53
C GLY A 135 -8.38 -5.61 9.15
N LEU A 136 -9.45 -5.51 8.36
CA LEU A 136 -10.80 -5.19 8.80
C LEU A 136 -11.75 -6.35 8.48
N VAL A 137 -12.71 -6.58 9.35
CA VAL A 137 -13.89 -7.40 9.01
C VAL A 137 -14.78 -6.63 8.04
N ALA A 138 -15.67 -7.34 7.33
CA ALA A 138 -16.67 -6.68 6.51
C ALA A 138 -17.68 -5.95 7.42
N GLY A 139 -17.82 -4.63 7.26
CA GLY A 139 -18.67 -3.83 8.14
C GLY A 139 -20.16 -4.06 7.87
N TRP A 140 -20.56 -4.16 6.61
CA TRP A 140 -21.95 -4.34 6.21
C TRP A 140 -22.30 -5.83 5.99
N ASN A 141 -22.13 -6.65 7.02
CA ASN A 141 -22.36 -8.10 6.98
C ASN A 141 -23.36 -8.61 8.02
N SER A 142 -24.08 -7.73 8.69
CA SER A 142 -25.09 -8.05 9.69
C SER A 142 -26.32 -7.19 9.54
N SER A 143 -27.41 -7.55 10.22
CA SER A 143 -28.67 -6.79 10.21
C SER A 143 -28.56 -5.39 10.84
N THR A 144 -27.48 -5.11 11.56
CA THR A 144 -27.18 -3.83 12.19
C THR A 144 -26.08 -3.07 11.49
N GLY A 145 -25.44 -3.64 10.45
CA GLY A 145 -24.45 -2.97 9.62
C GLY A 145 -25.10 -2.09 8.56
N SER A 146 -24.34 -1.17 8.01
CA SER A 146 -24.77 -0.22 6.99
C SER A 146 -23.70 0.02 5.92
N GLU A 147 -24.08 0.76 4.89
CA GLU A 147 -23.13 1.20 3.86
C GLU A 147 -22.09 2.20 4.37
N ASP A 148 -22.32 2.80 5.53
CA ASP A 148 -21.39 3.74 6.15
C ASP A 148 -20.28 3.07 6.96
N ASP A 149 -20.37 1.75 7.15
CA ASP A 149 -19.36 1.01 7.89
C ASP A 149 -18.07 0.80 7.07
N LEU A 150 -16.94 0.76 7.74
CA LEU A 150 -15.66 0.48 7.09
C LEU A 150 -15.69 -0.91 6.44
N ASN A 151 -15.00 -1.03 5.30
CA ASN A 151 -14.99 -2.26 4.50
C ASN A 151 -16.39 -2.76 4.15
N ARG A 152 -17.31 -1.83 3.83
CA ARG A 152 -18.71 -2.13 3.48
C ARG A 152 -18.86 -3.14 2.34
N LEU A 153 -17.87 -3.23 1.45
CA LEU A 153 -17.86 -4.15 0.31
C LEU A 153 -17.25 -5.52 0.62
N GLY A 154 -16.62 -5.71 1.79
CA GLY A 154 -16.17 -7.00 2.29
C GLY A 154 -14.92 -7.57 1.61
N PHE A 155 -13.98 -6.75 1.15
CA PHE A 155 -12.70 -7.22 0.61
C PHE A 155 -11.67 -7.40 1.72
N TRP A 156 -10.86 -8.48 1.64
CA TRP A 156 -9.91 -8.86 2.67
C TRP A 156 -8.45 -8.63 2.26
N LEU A 157 -8.13 -8.87 0.98
CA LEU A 157 -6.76 -8.72 0.49
C LEU A 157 -6.28 -7.28 0.47
N GLY A 158 -7.19 -6.32 0.27
CA GLY A 158 -6.89 -4.89 0.20
C GLY A 158 -8.17 -4.09 0.27
N ALA A 159 -8.12 -2.78 0.04
CA ALA A 159 -9.30 -1.94 0.03
C ALA A 159 -10.02 -1.96 -1.34
N GLY A 160 -11.31 -2.21 -1.31
CA GLY A 160 -12.19 -2.09 -2.49
C GLY A 160 -13.14 -0.91 -2.33
N ALA A 161 -13.32 -0.11 -3.39
CA ALA A 161 -14.28 0.98 -3.44
C ALA A 161 -15.25 0.83 -4.59
N GLN A 162 -16.42 1.46 -4.48
CA GLN A 162 -17.42 1.53 -5.55
C GLN A 162 -17.81 2.98 -5.78
N THR A 163 -17.79 3.40 -7.04
CA THR A 163 -18.26 4.72 -7.47
C THR A 163 -19.06 4.55 -8.75
N ASP A 164 -20.22 5.17 -8.83
CA ASP A 164 -21.07 5.10 -10.02
C ASP A 164 -20.32 5.59 -11.26
N VAL A 165 -20.52 4.93 -12.39
CA VAL A 165 -19.72 5.15 -13.61
C VAL A 165 -19.93 6.52 -14.25
N ASP A 166 -21.05 7.16 -13.95
CA ASP A 166 -21.45 8.50 -14.41
C ASP A 166 -21.23 9.59 -13.35
N ALA A 167 -20.66 9.23 -12.19
CA ALA A 167 -20.34 10.16 -11.10
C ALA A 167 -18.86 10.60 -11.15
N GLY A 168 -18.57 11.81 -10.70
CA GLY A 168 -17.21 12.33 -10.57
C GLY A 168 -16.46 11.77 -9.35
N PRO A 169 -15.16 12.06 -9.24
CA PRO A 169 -14.32 11.56 -8.14
C PRO A 169 -14.73 12.05 -6.75
N GLU A 170 -15.48 13.17 -6.68
CA GLU A 170 -16.06 13.71 -5.45
C GLU A 170 -17.20 12.84 -4.88
N ASN A 171 -17.71 11.90 -5.68
CA ASN A 171 -18.80 10.99 -5.30
C ASN A 171 -18.28 9.62 -4.82
N VAL A 172 -17.00 9.45 -4.61
CA VAL A 172 -16.48 8.24 -3.94
C VAL A 172 -17.06 8.16 -2.54
N HIS A 173 -17.67 7.02 -2.20
CA HIS A 173 -18.39 6.87 -0.95
C HIS A 173 -17.49 7.12 0.27
N PRO A 174 -17.91 7.91 1.27
CA PRO A 174 -17.08 8.27 2.42
C PRO A 174 -16.50 7.06 3.16
N SER A 175 -17.25 5.96 3.32
CA SER A 175 -16.74 4.77 4.00
C SER A 175 -15.63 4.06 3.20
N ASP A 176 -15.67 4.12 1.86
CA ASP A 176 -14.62 3.56 1.00
C ASP A 176 -13.35 4.42 1.11
N VAL A 177 -13.48 5.75 1.18
CA VAL A 177 -12.38 6.68 1.46
C VAL A 177 -11.75 6.38 2.83
N GLN A 178 -12.58 6.23 3.88
CA GLN A 178 -12.08 5.89 5.22
C GLN A 178 -11.45 4.49 5.28
N THR A 179 -11.96 3.54 4.51
CA THR A 179 -11.35 2.19 4.38
C THR A 179 -9.96 2.27 3.75
N CYS A 180 -9.77 3.09 2.71
CA CYS A 180 -8.47 3.34 2.11
C CYS A 180 -7.52 4.08 3.07
N ARG A 181 -8.01 5.06 3.83
CA ARG A 181 -7.24 5.74 4.88
C ARG A 181 -6.77 4.76 5.96
N HIS A 182 -7.65 3.84 6.40
CA HIS A 182 -7.26 2.76 7.31
C HIS A 182 -6.16 1.87 6.72
N LEU A 183 -6.26 1.50 5.43
CA LEU A 183 -5.22 0.71 4.76
C LEU A 183 -3.86 1.42 4.84
N GLY A 184 -3.80 2.71 4.50
CA GLY A 184 -2.57 3.50 4.57
C GLY A 184 -1.96 3.55 5.97
N HIS A 185 -2.79 3.83 6.98
CA HIS A 185 -2.39 3.82 8.38
C HIS A 185 -1.80 2.46 8.80
N ARG A 186 -2.49 1.37 8.46
CA ARG A 186 -2.05 0.00 8.77
C ARG A 186 -0.73 -0.35 8.10
N VAL A 187 -0.57 -0.01 6.82
CA VAL A 187 0.67 -0.27 6.06
C VAL A 187 1.86 0.46 6.70
N ALA A 188 1.70 1.72 7.09
CA ALA A 188 2.75 2.49 7.77
C ALA A 188 3.19 1.85 9.10
N LEU A 189 2.22 1.38 9.91
CA LEU A 189 2.54 0.68 11.16
C LEU A 189 3.29 -0.63 10.93
N VAL A 190 2.85 -1.46 9.97
CA VAL A 190 3.50 -2.74 9.65
C VAL A 190 4.90 -2.50 9.09
N THR A 191 5.07 -1.51 8.22
CA THR A 191 6.39 -1.13 7.67
C THR A 191 7.34 -0.71 8.80
N ARG A 192 6.87 0.12 9.74
CA ARG A 192 7.68 0.52 10.90
C ARG A 192 8.09 -0.68 11.74
N GLN A 193 7.16 -1.60 12.05
CA GLN A 193 7.44 -2.81 12.82
C GLN A 193 8.51 -3.68 12.13
N LEU A 194 8.41 -3.85 10.82
CA LEU A 194 9.37 -4.61 10.04
C LEU A 194 10.76 -3.96 10.04
N ASN A 195 10.85 -2.63 9.87
CA ASN A 195 12.11 -1.89 9.91
C ASN A 195 12.79 -1.98 11.29
N VAL A 196 12.00 -1.87 12.38
CA VAL A 196 12.51 -2.09 13.75
C VAL A 196 13.07 -3.49 13.92
N GLY A 197 12.33 -4.52 13.48
CA GLY A 197 12.74 -5.92 13.56
C GLY A 197 14.04 -6.18 12.77
N ARG A 198 14.16 -5.64 11.56
CA ARG A 198 15.37 -5.75 10.74
C ARG A 198 16.59 -5.11 11.42
N SER A 199 16.42 -3.91 11.95
CA SER A 199 17.50 -3.20 12.67
C SER A 199 17.96 -3.98 13.90
N ALA A 200 17.04 -4.56 14.66
CA ALA A 200 17.36 -5.39 15.83
C ALA A 200 18.12 -6.68 15.43
N THR A 201 17.68 -7.34 14.35
CA THR A 201 18.32 -8.55 13.84
C THR A 201 19.73 -8.26 13.33
N ALA A 202 19.92 -7.17 12.58
CA ALA A 202 21.24 -6.75 12.10
C ALA A 202 22.20 -6.43 13.26
N ALA A 203 21.71 -5.75 14.31
CA ALA A 203 22.51 -5.46 15.49
C ALA A 203 22.92 -6.74 16.27
N ALA A 204 22.04 -7.73 16.36
CA ALA A 204 22.32 -9.02 17.00
C ALA A 204 23.36 -9.85 16.20
N SER A 205 23.36 -9.72 14.87
CA SER A 205 24.30 -10.43 13.98
C SER A 205 25.70 -9.79 13.97
N ASN A 206 25.85 -8.55 14.45
CA ASN A 206 27.10 -7.81 14.56
C ASN A 206 27.32 -7.32 16.01
N PRO A 207 27.63 -8.20 16.98
CA PRO A 207 27.85 -7.77 18.34
C PRO A 207 29.01 -6.77 18.40
N PRO A 208 28.96 -5.72 19.27
CA PRO A 208 30.06 -4.80 19.41
C PRO A 208 31.34 -5.57 19.74
N ALA A 209 32.44 -5.21 19.06
CA ALA A 209 33.73 -5.82 19.34
C ALA A 209 34.02 -5.71 20.84
N SER A 210 34.16 -6.85 21.50
CA SER A 210 34.52 -6.90 22.92
C SER A 210 35.80 -6.11 23.11
N SER A 211 35.76 -5.00 23.86
CA SER A 211 36.94 -4.32 24.33
C SER A 211 37.59 -5.19 25.42
N ALA A 212 38.25 -6.27 24.99
CA ALA A 212 39.15 -7.01 25.88
C ALA A 212 40.32 -6.07 26.19
N ALA A 213 40.21 -5.36 27.28
CA ALA A 213 41.33 -4.67 27.89
C ALA A 213 42.38 -5.76 28.22
N ILE A 214 43.44 -5.78 27.44
CA ILE A 214 44.66 -6.54 27.80
C ILE A 214 45.22 -5.82 29.02
N ARG A 215 45.27 -6.50 30.14
CA ARG A 215 46.12 -6.13 31.29
C ARG A 215 47.53 -6.68 31.08
#